data_77148236b83475d4c05660063fff9cee
#
_entry.id   77148236b83475d4c05660063fff9cee
#
_cell.length_a   1.000
_cell.length_b   1.000
_cell.length_c   1.000
_cell.angle_alpha   90.00
_cell.angle_beta   90.00
_cell.angle_gamma   90.00
#
_symmetry.space_group_name_H-M   'P 1'
#
loop_
_entity.id
_entity.type
_entity.pdbx_description
1 polymer ?
#
loop_
_entity_poly.entity_id
_entity_poly.type
_entity_poly.pdbx_seq_one_letter_code
_entity_poly.pdbx_strand_id
1 'polypeptide(L)'
;MSLKSVKRYFSKLIKILSLKELRILPAYLAYSFVLAIIPIATIIVIVASYFSISIDSVISLINEFLPSYASDIVVGVISGKDFDISVGVLNIFTFIAAANGMYAIVSASNDLYKTPNSSQIKDRFRAFLILLIIIMAILFLILVPMLGDKII
;
A
#
# COMPACT_ATOMS: atom_id res chain seq x y z
N MET A 1 -1.94 -37.31 -11.87
CA MET A 1 -2.88 -36.16 -12.00
C MET A 1 -3.29 -36.08 -13.46
N SER A 2 -4.58 -36.29 -13.80
CA SER A 2 -5.03 -36.41 -15.20
C SER A 2 -5.01 -35.05 -15.90
N LEU A 3 -4.48 -34.98 -17.13
CA LEU A 3 -4.47 -33.80 -18.01
C LEU A 3 -5.85 -33.12 -18.13
N LYS A 4 -6.94 -33.92 -18.05
CA LYS A 4 -8.32 -33.42 -18.05
C LYS A 4 -8.66 -32.60 -16.79
N SER A 5 -8.09 -32.96 -15.62
CA SER A 5 -8.29 -32.20 -14.38
C SER A 5 -7.57 -30.85 -14.43
N VAL A 6 -6.33 -30.82 -14.94
CA VAL A 6 -5.56 -29.59 -15.10
C VAL A 6 -6.28 -28.59 -16.03
N LYS A 7 -6.77 -29.09 -17.19
CA LYS A 7 -7.51 -28.28 -18.17
C LYS A 7 -8.79 -27.71 -17.57
N ARG A 8 -9.49 -28.48 -16.72
CA ARG A 8 -10.71 -28.00 -16.02
C ARG A 8 -10.39 -26.92 -14.99
N TYR A 9 -9.28 -27.06 -14.24
CA TYR A 9 -8.84 -26.02 -13.30
C TYR A 9 -8.43 -24.74 -14.03
N PHE A 10 -7.67 -24.84 -15.10
CA PHE A 10 -7.27 -23.70 -15.93
C PHE A 10 -8.48 -22.98 -16.54
N SER A 11 -9.45 -23.73 -17.07
CA SER A 11 -10.69 -23.15 -17.61
C SER A 11 -11.50 -22.44 -16.52
N LYS A 12 -11.58 -22.98 -15.30
CA LYS A 12 -12.23 -22.31 -14.17
C LYS A 12 -11.48 -21.05 -13.73
N LEU A 13 -10.15 -21.09 -13.66
CA LEU A 13 -9.33 -19.92 -13.33
C LEU A 13 -9.52 -18.80 -14.36
N ILE A 14 -9.47 -19.12 -15.66
CA ILE A 14 -9.70 -18.13 -16.72
C ILE A 14 -11.10 -17.53 -16.60
N LYS A 15 -12.13 -18.36 -16.33
CA LYS A 15 -13.50 -17.90 -16.15
C LYS A 15 -13.64 -16.97 -14.94
N ILE A 16 -12.94 -17.27 -13.84
CA ILE A 16 -12.92 -16.41 -12.64
C ILE A 16 -12.18 -15.10 -12.95
N LEU A 17 -11.01 -15.16 -13.57
CA LEU A 17 -10.22 -13.99 -13.95
C LEU A 17 -10.91 -13.08 -14.98
N SER A 18 -11.83 -13.62 -15.77
CA SER A 18 -12.63 -12.86 -16.75
C SER A 18 -13.84 -12.16 -16.14
N LEU A 19 -14.13 -12.37 -14.85
CA LEU A 19 -15.16 -11.60 -14.15
C LEU A 19 -14.79 -10.12 -14.16
N LYS A 20 -15.77 -9.27 -14.46
CA LYS A 20 -15.57 -7.81 -14.60
C LYS A 20 -14.98 -7.21 -13.34
N GLU A 21 -15.41 -7.68 -12.19
CA GLU A 21 -14.97 -7.27 -10.85
C GLU A 21 -13.48 -7.55 -10.65
N LEU A 22 -13.00 -8.74 -11.03
CA LEU A 22 -11.58 -9.12 -10.85
C LEU A 22 -10.64 -8.44 -11.85
N ARG A 23 -11.13 -8.05 -13.02
CA ARG A 23 -10.32 -7.40 -14.05
C ARG A 23 -9.89 -5.98 -13.65
N ILE A 24 -10.68 -5.32 -12.79
CA ILE A 24 -10.43 -3.95 -12.34
C ILE A 24 -9.57 -3.94 -11.05
N LEU A 25 -9.54 -5.05 -10.29
CA LEU A 25 -8.82 -5.15 -9.02
C LEU A 25 -7.34 -4.77 -9.07
N PRO A 26 -6.53 -5.22 -10.07
CA PRO A 26 -5.13 -4.83 -10.14
C PRO A 26 -4.92 -3.32 -10.26
N ALA A 27 -5.81 -2.63 -10.98
CA ALA A 27 -5.76 -1.18 -11.12
C ALA A 27 -6.04 -0.47 -9.79
N TYR A 28 -7.04 -0.94 -9.02
CA TYR A 28 -7.33 -0.40 -7.69
C TYR A 28 -6.20 -0.68 -6.70
N LEU A 29 -5.59 -1.86 -6.77
CA LEU A 29 -4.45 -2.21 -5.93
C LEU A 29 -3.25 -1.29 -6.23
N ALA A 30 -2.89 -1.15 -7.50
CA ALA A 30 -1.81 -0.27 -7.94
C ALA A 30 -2.07 1.19 -7.51
N TYR A 31 -3.28 1.68 -7.70
CA TYR A 31 -3.69 3.02 -7.26
C TYR A 31 -3.54 3.20 -5.75
N SER A 32 -3.99 2.21 -4.95
CA SER A 32 -3.86 2.26 -3.50
C SER A 32 -2.41 2.29 -3.04
N PHE A 33 -1.54 1.50 -3.67
CA PHE A 33 -0.12 1.48 -3.34
C PHE A 33 0.57 2.80 -3.70
N VAL A 34 0.29 3.35 -4.87
CA VAL A 34 0.86 4.65 -5.28
C VAL A 34 0.49 5.74 -4.30
N LEU A 35 -0.79 5.80 -3.88
CA LEU A 35 -1.22 6.81 -2.92
C LEU A 35 -0.69 6.56 -1.50
N ALA A 36 -0.45 5.31 -1.12
CA ALA A 36 0.11 4.95 0.19
C ALA A 36 1.60 5.31 0.32
N ILE A 37 2.32 5.57 -0.78
CA ILE A 37 3.74 5.95 -0.75
C ILE A 37 3.95 7.21 0.09
N ILE A 38 3.10 8.22 -0.06
CA ILE A 38 3.23 9.51 0.67
C ILE A 38 3.13 9.32 2.19
N PRO A 39 2.06 8.71 2.74
CA PRO A 39 1.99 8.48 4.19
C PRO A 39 3.08 7.52 4.70
N ILE A 40 3.49 6.52 3.92
CA ILE A 40 4.59 5.63 4.29
C ILE A 40 5.89 6.42 4.42
N ALA A 41 6.23 7.23 3.43
CA ALA A 41 7.44 8.05 3.44
C ALA A 41 7.46 9.03 4.63
N THR A 42 6.34 9.67 4.91
CA THR A 42 6.21 10.56 6.07
C THR A 42 6.45 9.83 7.40
N ILE A 43 5.90 8.63 7.57
CA ILE A 43 6.10 7.83 8.79
C ILE A 43 7.57 7.40 8.90
N ILE A 44 8.21 7.00 7.79
CA ILE A 44 9.64 6.64 7.79
C ILE A 44 10.48 7.81 8.30
N VAL A 45 10.23 9.03 7.84
CA VAL A 45 10.97 10.22 8.30
C VAL A 45 10.75 10.46 9.79
N ILE A 46 9.51 10.38 10.27
CA ILE A 46 9.20 10.55 11.69
C ILE A 46 9.96 9.51 12.53
N VAL A 47 9.91 8.23 12.13
CA VAL A 47 10.61 7.15 12.84
C VAL A 47 12.12 7.34 12.75
N ALA A 48 12.68 7.67 11.58
CA ALA A 48 14.10 7.93 11.39
C ALA A 48 14.61 9.05 12.32
N SER A 49 13.80 10.09 12.51
CA SER A 49 14.12 11.20 13.42
C SER A 49 14.24 10.73 14.89
N TYR A 50 13.39 9.82 15.35
CA TYR A 50 13.49 9.24 16.70
C TYR A 50 14.77 8.42 16.90
N PHE A 51 15.25 7.74 15.86
CA PHE A 51 16.48 6.93 15.92
C PHE A 51 17.74 7.70 15.50
N SER A 52 17.66 9.02 15.35
CA SER A 52 18.78 9.87 14.88
C SER A 52 19.39 9.37 13.56
N ILE A 53 18.58 8.82 12.69
CA ILE A 53 18.95 8.43 11.33
C ILE A 53 18.90 9.69 10.47
N SER A 54 19.94 9.92 9.65
CA SER A 54 19.99 11.09 8.78
C SER A 54 18.91 11.01 7.69
N ILE A 55 18.31 12.15 7.38
CA ILE A 55 17.32 12.26 6.29
C ILE A 55 17.95 11.82 4.96
N ASP A 56 19.24 12.10 4.75
CA ASP A 56 19.97 11.70 3.55
C ASP A 56 20.00 10.18 3.36
N SER A 57 20.13 9.40 4.45
CA SER A 57 20.05 7.94 4.41
C SER A 57 18.65 7.45 4.00
N VAL A 58 17.59 8.14 4.45
CA VAL A 58 16.20 7.85 4.04
C VAL A 58 16.01 8.16 2.57
N ILE A 59 16.51 9.31 2.10
CA ILE A 59 16.44 9.72 0.70
C ILE A 59 17.17 8.73 -0.21
N SER A 60 18.36 8.28 0.20
CA SER A 60 19.13 7.29 -0.59
C SER A 60 18.38 5.98 -0.76
N LEU A 61 17.72 5.48 0.29
CA LEU A 61 16.87 4.31 0.21
C LEU A 61 15.66 4.52 -0.71
N ILE A 62 14.99 5.67 -0.61
CA ILE A 62 13.87 6.00 -1.48
C ILE A 62 14.31 5.98 -2.95
N ASN A 63 15.47 6.55 -3.26
CA ASN A 63 16.06 6.57 -4.60
C ASN A 63 16.45 5.18 -5.11
N GLU A 64 16.79 4.25 -4.22
CA GLU A 64 17.13 2.87 -4.58
C GLU A 64 15.87 2.05 -4.93
N PHE A 65 14.78 2.24 -4.19
CA PHE A 65 13.57 1.43 -4.35
C PHE A 65 12.53 2.01 -5.31
N LEU A 66 12.54 3.32 -5.53
CA LEU A 66 11.55 3.99 -6.38
C LEU A 66 12.17 4.46 -7.71
N PRO A 67 11.39 4.40 -8.81
CA PRO A 67 11.75 5.09 -10.05
C PRO A 67 11.95 6.58 -9.82
N SER A 68 12.85 7.23 -10.57
CA SER A 68 13.26 8.63 -10.36
C SER A 68 12.10 9.61 -10.23
N TYR A 69 11.12 9.52 -11.13
CA TYR A 69 9.95 10.41 -11.10
C TYR A 69 9.08 10.24 -9.83
N ALA A 70 8.98 9.04 -9.28
CA ALA A 70 8.24 8.77 -8.05
C ALA A 70 9.07 9.19 -6.83
N SER A 71 10.37 8.95 -6.88
CA SER A 71 11.32 9.40 -5.86
C SER A 71 11.31 10.92 -5.71
N ASP A 72 11.33 11.68 -6.81
CA ASP A 72 11.32 13.14 -6.77
C ASP A 72 10.09 13.70 -6.04
N ILE A 73 8.92 13.08 -6.25
CA ILE A 73 7.67 13.47 -5.57
C ILE A 73 7.80 13.21 -4.07
N VAL A 74 8.27 12.01 -3.69
CA VAL A 74 8.39 11.60 -2.29
C VAL A 74 9.44 12.44 -1.57
N VAL A 75 10.60 12.64 -2.18
CA VAL A 75 11.68 13.47 -1.65
C VAL A 75 11.21 14.92 -1.49
N GLY A 76 10.45 15.45 -2.46
CA GLY A 76 9.85 16.79 -2.35
C GLY A 76 8.94 16.96 -1.12
N VAL A 77 8.16 15.92 -0.79
CA VAL A 77 7.30 15.92 0.41
C VAL A 77 8.13 15.84 1.71
N ILE A 78 9.21 15.05 1.71
CA ILE A 78 10.07 14.81 2.88
C ILE A 78 11.01 15.98 3.15
N SER A 79 11.60 16.56 2.10
CA SER A 79 12.59 17.64 2.20
C SER A 79 11.97 19.01 2.47
N GLY A 80 10.64 19.13 2.42
CA GLY A 80 9.93 20.32 2.86
C GLY A 80 10.26 20.59 4.33
N LYS A 81 10.97 21.70 4.58
CA LYS A 81 11.62 22.01 5.87
C LYS A 81 10.68 22.18 7.05
N ASP A 82 9.39 22.22 6.83
CA ASP A 82 8.39 22.40 7.89
C ASP A 82 7.29 21.36 7.71
N PHE A 83 7.02 20.58 8.75
CA PHE A 83 5.79 19.81 8.90
C PHE A 83 4.63 20.82 9.02
N ASP A 84 4.32 21.47 7.91
CA ASP A 84 3.21 22.40 7.82
C ASP A 84 1.88 21.65 7.81
N ILE A 85 0.83 22.33 8.24
CA ILE A 85 -0.56 21.82 8.25
C ILE A 85 -0.93 21.24 6.87
N SER A 86 -0.40 21.80 5.78
CA SER A 86 -0.60 21.32 4.42
C SER A 86 -0.10 19.90 4.19
N VAL A 87 1.06 19.53 4.74
CA VAL A 87 1.62 18.17 4.66
C VAL A 87 0.76 17.18 5.45
N GLY A 88 0.28 17.59 6.64
CA GLY A 88 -0.65 16.79 7.44
C GLY A 88 -1.96 16.51 6.71
N VAL A 89 -2.55 17.53 6.09
CA VAL A 89 -3.78 17.41 5.30
C VAL A 89 -3.56 16.51 4.10
N LEU A 90 -2.44 16.66 3.37
CA LEU A 90 -2.09 15.83 2.23
C LEU A 90 -1.96 14.35 2.64
N ASN A 91 -1.31 14.07 3.78
CA ASN A 91 -1.18 12.70 4.31
C ASN A 91 -2.53 12.07 4.63
N ILE A 92 -3.43 12.81 5.27
CA ILE A 92 -4.79 12.32 5.57
C ILE A 92 -5.54 12.03 4.26
N PHE A 93 -5.48 12.94 3.28
CA PHE A 93 -6.16 12.78 2.00
C PHE A 93 -5.65 11.56 1.22
N THR A 94 -4.34 11.40 1.10
CA THR A 94 -3.74 10.27 0.38
C THR A 94 -3.99 8.96 1.10
N PHE A 95 -4.02 8.94 2.42
CA PHE A 95 -4.37 7.76 3.21
C PHE A 95 -5.84 7.34 3.00
N ILE A 96 -6.78 8.29 3.04
CA ILE A 96 -8.20 8.02 2.77
C ILE A 96 -8.39 7.53 1.32
N ALA A 97 -7.72 8.15 0.35
CA ALA A 97 -7.79 7.74 -1.04
C ALA A 97 -7.22 6.33 -1.27
N ALA A 98 -6.09 5.99 -0.62
CA ALA A 98 -5.53 4.64 -0.62
C ALA A 98 -6.49 3.62 0.01
N ALA A 99 -7.14 3.97 1.13
CA ALA A 99 -8.13 3.12 1.78
C ALA A 99 -9.36 2.87 0.89
N ASN A 100 -9.77 3.83 0.07
CA ASN A 100 -10.85 3.62 -0.91
C ASN A 100 -10.49 2.60 -1.99
N GLY A 101 -9.24 2.56 -2.45
CA GLY A 101 -8.77 1.52 -3.36
C GLY A 101 -8.79 0.13 -2.71
N MET A 102 -8.37 0.01 -1.44
CA MET A 102 -8.47 -1.24 -0.68
C MET A 102 -9.94 -1.65 -0.44
N TYR A 103 -10.84 -0.71 -0.23
CA TYR A 103 -12.27 -0.99 -0.13
C TYR A 103 -12.83 -1.64 -1.40
N ALA A 104 -12.39 -1.21 -2.57
CA ALA A 104 -12.80 -1.84 -3.83
C ALA A 104 -12.41 -3.33 -3.89
N ILE A 105 -11.23 -3.68 -3.35
CA ILE A 105 -10.76 -5.08 -3.26
C ILE A 105 -11.62 -5.88 -2.28
N VAL A 106 -11.91 -5.34 -1.11
CA VAL A 106 -12.78 -5.98 -0.11
C VAL A 106 -14.17 -6.21 -0.67
N SER A 107 -14.76 -5.20 -1.34
CA SER A 107 -16.07 -5.30 -1.97
C SER A 107 -16.10 -6.39 -3.05
N ALA A 108 -15.14 -6.38 -3.97
CA ALA A 108 -15.07 -7.40 -5.02
C ALA A 108 -14.85 -8.82 -4.45
N SER A 109 -14.09 -8.93 -3.35
CA SER A 109 -13.94 -10.22 -2.64
C SER A 109 -15.26 -10.69 -2.05
N ASN A 110 -16.03 -9.80 -1.40
CA ASN A 110 -17.34 -10.13 -0.86
C ASN A 110 -18.32 -10.57 -1.95
N ASP A 111 -18.32 -9.89 -3.10
CA ASP A 111 -19.16 -10.22 -4.24
C ASP A 111 -18.78 -11.60 -4.82
N LEU A 112 -17.50 -11.89 -4.93
CA LEU A 112 -16.98 -13.17 -5.43
C LEU A 112 -17.39 -14.34 -4.51
N TYR A 113 -17.26 -14.16 -3.20
CA TYR A 113 -17.60 -15.18 -2.21
C TYR A 113 -19.07 -15.18 -1.83
N LYS A 114 -19.90 -14.32 -2.47
CA LYS A 114 -21.33 -14.19 -2.19
C LYS A 114 -21.63 -14.06 -0.69
N THR A 115 -20.83 -13.26 0.01
CA THR A 115 -20.97 -13.06 1.45
C THR A 115 -22.24 -12.26 1.71
N PRO A 116 -23.31 -12.87 2.28
CA PRO A 116 -24.56 -12.17 2.51
C PRO A 116 -24.37 -11.09 3.58
N ASN A 117 -24.95 -9.91 3.35
CA ASN A 117 -25.09 -8.83 4.33
C ASN A 117 -23.79 -8.25 4.94
N SER A 118 -22.76 -8.06 4.13
CA SER A 118 -21.65 -7.24 4.58
C SER A 118 -22.12 -5.77 4.64
N SER A 119 -22.05 -5.17 5.83
CA SER A 119 -22.34 -3.74 5.98
C SER A 119 -21.21 -2.94 5.32
N GLN A 120 -21.54 -1.97 4.47
CA GLN A 120 -20.57 -1.09 3.80
C GLN A 120 -19.58 -0.44 4.79
N ILE A 121 -20.06 -0.11 6.00
CA ILE A 121 -19.22 0.47 7.05
C ILE A 121 -18.17 -0.55 7.55
N LYS A 122 -18.58 -1.81 7.75
CA LYS A 122 -17.65 -2.88 8.15
C LYS A 122 -16.60 -3.14 7.08
N ASP A 123 -16.98 -3.10 5.81
CA ASP A 123 -16.05 -3.33 4.70
C ASP A 123 -15.07 -2.18 4.52
N ARG A 124 -15.50 -0.94 4.74
CA ARG A 124 -14.59 0.22 4.80
C ARG A 124 -13.61 0.11 5.97
N PHE A 125 -14.08 -0.30 7.14
CA PHE A 125 -13.22 -0.52 8.30
C PHE A 125 -12.21 -1.65 8.07
N ARG A 126 -12.62 -2.76 7.45
CA ARG A 126 -11.71 -3.84 7.04
C ARG A 126 -10.66 -3.35 6.05
N ALA A 127 -11.07 -2.59 5.04
CA ALA A 127 -10.15 -2.02 4.06
C ALA A 127 -9.11 -1.12 4.71
N PHE A 128 -9.53 -0.27 5.65
CA PHE A 128 -8.63 0.57 6.45
C PHE A 128 -7.63 -0.27 7.26
N LEU A 129 -8.08 -1.31 7.94
CA LEU A 129 -7.21 -2.21 8.70
C LEU A 129 -6.22 -2.95 7.80
N ILE A 130 -6.65 -3.45 6.65
CA ILE A 130 -5.78 -4.14 5.69
C ILE A 130 -4.69 -3.17 5.19
N LEU A 131 -5.06 -1.94 4.82
CA LEU A 131 -4.10 -0.93 4.40
C LEU A 131 -3.09 -0.64 5.52
N LEU A 132 -3.55 -0.46 6.75
CA LEU A 132 -2.69 -0.20 7.90
C LEU A 132 -1.71 -1.36 8.16
N ILE A 133 -2.16 -2.61 8.05
CA ILE A 133 -1.31 -3.80 8.19
C ILE A 133 -0.24 -3.83 7.08
N ILE A 134 -0.61 -3.51 5.85
CA ILE A 134 0.32 -3.46 4.71
C ILE A 134 1.37 -2.36 4.94
N ILE A 135 0.94 -1.16 5.35
CA ILE A 135 1.86 -0.06 5.69
C ILE A 135 2.83 -0.49 6.79
N MET A 136 2.33 -1.09 7.87
CA MET A 136 3.18 -1.57 8.98
C MET A 136 4.16 -2.66 8.53
N ALA A 137 3.74 -3.58 7.65
CA ALA A 137 4.62 -4.60 7.09
C ALA A 137 5.74 -4.00 6.23
N ILE A 138 5.42 -3.01 5.39
CA ILE A 138 6.41 -2.29 4.56
C ILE A 138 7.38 -1.52 5.45
N LEU A 139 6.87 -0.80 6.44
CA LEU A 139 7.71 -0.07 7.40
C LEU A 139 8.67 -1.02 8.14
N PHE A 140 8.19 -2.18 8.58
CA PHE A 140 9.01 -3.18 9.24
C PHE A 140 10.13 -3.69 8.31
N LEU A 141 9.80 -3.98 7.05
CA LEU A 141 10.78 -4.42 6.04
C LEU A 141 11.87 -3.38 5.76
N ILE A 142 11.54 -2.10 5.83
CA ILE A 142 12.49 -1.00 5.58
C ILE A 142 13.30 -0.71 6.85
N LEU A 143 12.67 -0.64 8.00
CA LEU A 143 13.30 -0.20 9.25
C LEU A 143 14.23 -1.27 9.85
N VAL A 144 13.91 -2.56 9.72
CA VAL A 144 14.73 -3.64 10.29
C VAL A 144 16.17 -3.64 9.74
N PRO A 145 16.41 -3.57 8.42
CA PRO A 145 17.77 -3.45 7.90
C PRO A 145 18.48 -2.17 8.36
N MET A 146 17.77 -1.02 8.32
CA MET A 146 18.35 0.27 8.73
C MET A 146 18.81 0.30 10.18
N LEU A 147 18.10 -0.38 11.07
CA LEU A 147 18.46 -0.48 12.48
C LEU A 147 19.56 -1.52 12.72
N GLY A 148 19.57 -2.60 11.91
CA GLY A 148 20.58 -3.65 11.99
C GLY A 148 22.00 -3.13 11.73
N ASP A 149 22.18 -2.27 10.76
CA ASP A 149 23.48 -1.65 10.43
C ASP A 149 24.00 -0.69 11.53
N LYS A 150 23.13 -0.23 12.42
CA LYS A 150 23.54 0.62 13.56
C LYS A 150 23.86 -0.13 14.84
N ILE A 151 23.46 -1.41 14.94
CA ILE A 151 23.60 -2.23 16.16
C ILE A 151 24.83 -3.15 16.08
N ILE A 152 25.36 -3.36 14.88
CA ILE A 152 26.62 -4.08 14.60
C ILE A 152 27.75 -3.10 14.44
#